data_5b9694811a0299611579d7f20da2c608
#
_entry.id   5b9694811a0299611579d7f20da2c608
#
_cell.length_a   1.000
_cell.length_b   1.000
_cell.length_c   1.000
_cell.angle_alpha   90.00
_cell.angle_beta   90.00
_cell.angle_gamma   90.00
#
_symmetry.space_group_name_H-M   'P 1'
#
loop_
_entity.id
_entity.type
_entity.pdbx_description
1 polymer ?
#
loop_
_entity_poly.entity_id
_entity_poly.type
_entity_poly.pdbx_seq_one_letter_code
_entity_poly.pdbx_strand_id
1 'polypeptide(L)'
;REVGKVFGLTEDVTGRLADTVWGHHGDGLEEHQVRQGSFDPANAAVERAVHFAGELAGFPRHLSQHVGGFVLTEDCLDTIVPIGPAAMADRSFIEWDKDDLDTLRIMKVDVLALGMLTCIRKAFDLIYAHDSGRNPKFSLATVPKEQPEVYEMLCRADAIGVFQVESRAQMNMLPRLRPREFYDLVVEVAIVRPGPIQGGMVHPYLKRRKEKRENPAKLFDYPKPGKPHKQDELKDVLDKTLGVPLFQEQAMKLAIVAAKFTPDEANGLRRAMATFRHVGTIHTFQEKFISRMCARGYDRDFVESCFEQIKGFGSYGFPESHAASFALLVYLSAWLKCLHPAAFAAALLNSQPMGFYAPAEIVRCAR
;
A
#
# COMPACT_ATOMS: atom_id res chain seq x y z
N ARG A 1 -22.55 2.87 -15.12
CA ARG A 1 -23.81 3.44 -14.59
C ARG A 1 -24.23 4.68 -15.40
N GLU A 2 -23.38 5.70 -15.54
CA GLU A 2 -23.75 6.96 -16.21
C GLU A 2 -24.14 6.77 -17.69
N VAL A 3 -23.37 5.98 -18.42
CA VAL A 3 -23.71 5.63 -19.82
C VAL A 3 -25.04 4.93 -19.92
N GLY A 4 -25.36 3.98 -19.04
CA GLY A 4 -26.66 3.30 -19.02
C GLY A 4 -27.83 4.25 -18.78
N LYS A 5 -27.66 5.25 -17.91
CA LYS A 5 -28.68 6.30 -17.71
C LYS A 5 -28.98 7.08 -18.98
N VAL A 6 -27.97 7.41 -19.78
CA VAL A 6 -28.12 8.11 -21.07
C VAL A 6 -28.93 7.28 -22.05
N PHE A 7 -28.79 5.95 -22.04
CA PHE A 7 -29.57 5.03 -22.87
C PHE A 7 -30.90 4.60 -22.24
N GLY A 8 -31.36 5.27 -21.18
CA GLY A 8 -32.67 5.05 -20.57
C GLY A 8 -32.75 3.78 -19.70
N LEU A 9 -31.61 3.17 -19.35
CA LEU A 9 -31.60 2.07 -18.41
C LEU A 9 -31.86 2.56 -16.99
N THR A 10 -32.72 1.84 -16.26
CA THR A 10 -33.06 2.17 -14.88
C THR A 10 -31.90 1.98 -13.91
N GLU A 11 -31.97 2.57 -12.75
CA GLU A 11 -30.88 2.56 -11.78
C GLU A 11 -30.57 1.15 -11.22
N ASP A 12 -31.61 0.32 -11.06
CA ASP A 12 -31.48 -1.09 -10.69
C ASP A 12 -30.75 -1.90 -11.74
N VAL A 13 -31.05 -1.68 -13.03
CA VAL A 13 -30.37 -2.34 -14.16
C VAL A 13 -28.89 -1.94 -14.20
N THR A 14 -28.62 -0.63 -14.17
CA THR A 14 -27.23 -0.12 -14.19
C THR A 14 -26.46 -0.48 -12.93
N GLY A 15 -27.14 -0.60 -11.79
CA GLY A 15 -26.59 -1.09 -10.55
C GLY A 15 -26.13 -2.54 -10.66
N ARG A 16 -27.02 -3.44 -11.07
CA ARG A 16 -26.74 -4.87 -11.24
C ARG A 16 -25.63 -5.15 -12.26
N LEU A 17 -25.60 -4.41 -13.39
CA LEU A 17 -24.49 -4.51 -14.35
C LEU A 17 -23.16 -4.06 -13.72
N ALA A 18 -23.17 -2.98 -12.95
CA ALA A 18 -21.96 -2.51 -12.29
C ALA A 18 -21.45 -3.47 -11.19
N ASP A 19 -22.34 -4.21 -10.54
CA ASP A 19 -22.00 -5.17 -9.47
C ASP A 19 -21.32 -6.44 -10.02
N THR A 20 -21.41 -6.71 -11.33
CA THR A 20 -20.69 -7.82 -11.98
C THR A 20 -19.24 -7.47 -12.33
N VAL A 21 -18.84 -6.19 -12.21
CA VAL A 21 -17.47 -5.73 -12.49
C VAL A 21 -16.63 -5.81 -11.23
N TRP A 22 -15.68 -6.74 -11.19
CA TRP A 22 -14.72 -6.89 -10.10
C TRP A 22 -13.31 -6.52 -10.58
N GLY A 23 -12.67 -5.59 -9.87
CA GLY A 23 -11.30 -5.16 -10.16
C GLY A 23 -11.20 -3.87 -10.99
N HIS A 24 -9.96 -3.39 -11.16
CA HIS A 24 -9.64 -2.14 -11.85
C HIS A 24 -9.14 -2.32 -13.29
N HIS A 25 -9.16 -3.53 -13.81
CA HIS A 25 -8.60 -3.87 -15.12
C HIS A 25 -9.65 -4.61 -15.95
N GLY A 26 -10.42 -3.84 -16.70
CA GLY A 26 -11.30 -4.38 -17.72
C GLY A 26 -11.51 -3.34 -18.81
N ASP A 27 -11.32 -3.74 -20.05
CA ASP A 27 -11.60 -2.91 -21.23
C ASP A 27 -13.09 -2.76 -21.50
N GLY A 28 -13.93 -2.93 -20.47
CA GLY A 28 -15.37 -2.86 -20.53
C GLY A 28 -16.06 -4.05 -19.86
N LEU A 29 -17.40 -4.16 -20.06
CA LEU A 29 -18.21 -5.29 -19.61
C LEU A 29 -18.20 -6.40 -20.67
N GLU A 30 -17.80 -7.61 -20.28
CA GLU A 30 -17.86 -8.77 -21.17
C GLU A 30 -19.26 -9.39 -21.20
N GLU A 31 -19.60 -10.10 -22.27
CA GLU A 31 -20.92 -10.72 -22.49
C GLU A 31 -21.31 -11.66 -21.32
N HIS A 32 -20.37 -12.40 -20.78
CA HIS A 32 -20.62 -13.29 -19.64
C HIS A 32 -21.04 -12.51 -18.37
N GLN A 33 -20.50 -11.31 -18.15
CA GLN A 33 -20.85 -10.44 -17.02
C GLN A 33 -22.26 -9.87 -17.17
N VAL A 34 -22.65 -9.50 -18.43
CA VAL A 34 -24.01 -9.06 -18.73
C VAL A 34 -25.01 -10.19 -18.40
N ARG A 35 -24.72 -11.42 -18.82
CA ARG A 35 -25.53 -12.61 -18.48
C ARG A 35 -25.57 -12.89 -16.98
N GLN A 36 -24.46 -12.71 -16.28
CA GLN A 36 -24.39 -12.86 -14.82
C GLN A 36 -25.29 -11.81 -14.10
N GLY A 37 -25.41 -10.59 -14.65
CA GLY A 37 -26.36 -9.59 -14.21
C GLY A 37 -27.84 -9.94 -14.49
N SER A 38 -28.10 -11.07 -15.17
CA SER A 38 -29.41 -11.53 -15.64
C SER A 38 -30.02 -10.63 -16.72
N PHE A 39 -29.19 -10.10 -17.61
CA PHE A 39 -29.60 -9.31 -18.75
C PHE A 39 -29.27 -10.04 -20.06
N ASP A 40 -30.09 -9.76 -21.10
CA ASP A 40 -29.84 -10.25 -22.45
C ASP A 40 -28.79 -9.33 -23.11
N PRO A 41 -27.61 -9.85 -23.51
CA PRO A 41 -26.62 -9.07 -24.24
C PRO A 41 -27.11 -8.54 -25.60
N ALA A 42 -28.09 -9.23 -26.22
CA ALA A 42 -28.70 -8.82 -27.49
C ALA A 42 -29.74 -7.70 -27.33
N ASN A 43 -30.09 -7.28 -26.11
CA ASN A 43 -30.95 -6.13 -25.90
C ASN A 43 -30.24 -4.86 -26.38
N ALA A 44 -30.82 -4.16 -27.36
CA ALA A 44 -30.21 -3.03 -28.05
C ALA A 44 -29.82 -1.86 -27.11
N ALA A 45 -30.50 -1.65 -25.98
CA ALA A 45 -30.14 -0.62 -25.01
C ALA A 45 -28.97 -1.06 -24.13
N VAL A 46 -28.94 -2.35 -23.73
CA VAL A 46 -27.83 -2.93 -22.95
C VAL A 46 -26.59 -3.00 -23.82
N GLU A 47 -26.68 -3.49 -25.04
CA GLU A 47 -25.56 -3.59 -25.98
C GLU A 47 -24.90 -2.22 -26.22
N ARG A 48 -25.71 -1.19 -26.52
CA ARG A 48 -25.19 0.18 -26.70
C ARG A 48 -24.54 0.72 -25.42
N ALA A 49 -25.19 0.52 -24.29
CA ALA A 49 -24.63 0.98 -23.01
C ALA A 49 -23.29 0.30 -22.69
N VAL A 50 -23.16 -0.99 -22.97
CA VAL A 50 -21.92 -1.74 -22.78
C VAL A 50 -20.82 -1.28 -23.75
N HIS A 51 -21.18 -1.13 -25.03
CA HIS A 51 -20.25 -0.65 -26.07
C HIS A 51 -19.67 0.73 -25.70
N PHE A 52 -20.50 1.72 -25.45
CA PHE A 52 -20.01 3.06 -25.12
C PHE A 52 -19.36 3.16 -23.73
N ALA A 53 -19.74 2.28 -22.80
CA ALA A 53 -19.02 2.18 -21.53
C ALA A 53 -17.58 1.65 -21.73
N GLY A 54 -17.40 0.74 -22.70
CA GLY A 54 -16.07 0.26 -23.11
C GLY A 54 -15.23 1.37 -23.75
N GLU A 55 -15.81 2.15 -24.67
CA GLU A 55 -15.10 3.29 -25.28
C GLU A 55 -14.69 4.37 -24.28
N LEU A 56 -15.48 4.57 -23.22
CA LEU A 56 -15.15 5.49 -22.13
C LEU A 56 -14.17 4.91 -21.10
N ALA A 57 -13.91 3.61 -21.15
CA ALA A 57 -12.93 3.01 -20.24
C ALA A 57 -11.55 3.62 -20.47
N GLY A 58 -10.89 3.99 -19.37
CA GLY A 58 -9.58 4.65 -19.42
C GLY A 58 -9.63 6.19 -19.49
N PHE A 59 -10.76 6.80 -19.81
CA PHE A 59 -10.88 8.25 -19.70
C PHE A 59 -10.99 8.71 -18.24
N PRO A 60 -10.37 9.83 -17.84
CA PRO A 60 -10.52 10.40 -16.51
C PRO A 60 -12.00 10.73 -16.23
N ARG A 61 -12.53 10.22 -15.13
CA ARG A 61 -13.90 10.52 -14.70
C ARG A 61 -14.01 11.89 -14.02
N HIS A 62 -13.02 12.23 -13.23
CA HIS A 62 -12.92 13.50 -12.49
C HIS A 62 -11.47 13.70 -12.05
N LEU A 63 -11.13 14.94 -11.72
CA LEU A 63 -9.84 15.24 -11.11
C LEU A 63 -9.82 14.68 -9.68
N SER A 64 -8.84 13.82 -9.41
CA SER A 64 -8.63 13.28 -8.08
C SER A 64 -7.80 14.25 -7.25
N GLN A 65 -8.13 14.41 -5.98
CA GLN A 65 -7.37 15.23 -5.04
C GLN A 65 -6.70 14.33 -4.00
N HIS A 66 -5.43 14.62 -3.69
CA HIS A 66 -4.73 13.97 -2.59
C HIS A 66 -4.98 14.74 -1.29
N VAL A 67 -5.55 14.10 -0.30
CA VAL A 67 -6.02 14.75 0.94
C VAL A 67 -4.91 15.27 1.84
N GLY A 68 -3.69 14.79 1.72
CA GLY A 68 -2.53 15.16 2.55
C GLY A 68 -1.31 15.59 1.75
N GLY A 69 -1.39 15.70 0.42
CA GLY A 69 -0.31 16.19 -0.43
C GLY A 69 -0.38 17.70 -0.59
N PHE A 70 0.76 18.36 -0.37
CA PHE A 70 0.93 19.80 -0.57
C PHE A 70 2.07 20.04 -1.54
N VAL A 71 1.94 21.08 -2.37
CA VAL A 71 3.00 21.51 -3.25
C VAL A 71 3.67 22.76 -2.69
N LEU A 72 4.98 22.86 -2.84
CA LEU A 72 5.78 24.01 -2.45
C LEU A 72 6.57 24.49 -3.66
N THR A 73 6.52 25.80 -3.89
CA THR A 73 7.28 26.49 -4.92
C THR A 73 8.05 27.67 -4.30
N GLU A 74 9.11 28.10 -4.94
CA GLU A 74 9.87 29.28 -4.49
C GLU A 74 9.07 30.55 -4.70
N ASP A 75 8.41 30.66 -5.86
CA ASP A 75 7.54 31.79 -6.23
C ASP A 75 6.06 31.47 -6.00
N CYS A 76 5.18 32.46 -6.27
CA CYS A 76 3.75 32.30 -6.19
C CYS A 76 3.27 31.17 -7.10
N LEU A 77 2.51 30.22 -6.55
CA LEU A 77 2.09 29.01 -7.24
C LEU A 77 1.17 29.28 -8.44
N ASP A 78 0.35 30.33 -8.37
CA ASP A 78 -0.57 30.78 -9.42
C ASP A 78 0.13 31.30 -10.68
N THR A 79 1.42 31.62 -10.60
CA THR A 79 2.24 31.98 -11.78
C THR A 79 2.66 30.76 -12.59
N ILE A 80 2.55 29.56 -12.02
CA ILE A 80 3.06 28.31 -12.59
C ILE A 80 1.92 27.38 -13.01
N VAL A 81 0.85 27.32 -12.19
CA VAL A 81 -0.25 26.36 -12.39
C VAL A 81 -1.59 26.99 -12.05
N PRO A 82 -2.68 26.64 -12.77
CA PRO A 82 -4.03 27.02 -12.39
C PRO A 82 -4.41 26.47 -11.02
N ILE A 83 -4.99 27.33 -10.19
CA ILE A 83 -5.46 26.99 -8.85
C ILE A 83 -6.98 27.04 -8.82
N GLY A 84 -7.60 25.91 -8.48
CA GLY A 84 -9.05 25.79 -8.34
C GLY A 84 -9.50 25.75 -6.86
N PRO A 85 -10.75 26.11 -6.55
CA PRO A 85 -11.33 25.97 -5.24
C PRO A 85 -11.59 24.49 -4.93
N ALA A 86 -11.18 24.01 -3.75
CA ALA A 86 -11.50 22.67 -3.31
C ALA A 86 -12.92 22.57 -2.72
N ALA A 87 -13.37 21.36 -2.41
CA ALA A 87 -14.67 21.13 -1.77
C ALA A 87 -14.77 21.74 -0.37
N MET A 88 -13.65 21.89 0.34
CA MET A 88 -13.57 22.61 1.63
C MET A 88 -13.29 24.08 1.38
N ALA A 89 -14.01 24.96 2.10
CA ALA A 89 -14.00 26.41 1.89
C ALA A 89 -12.60 27.05 1.96
N ASP A 90 -11.73 26.56 2.85
CA ASP A 90 -10.40 27.13 3.10
C ASP A 90 -9.27 26.38 2.37
N ARG A 91 -9.61 25.62 1.32
CA ARG A 91 -8.64 24.85 0.56
C ARG A 91 -8.76 25.12 -0.92
N SER A 92 -7.60 25.08 -1.58
CA SER A 92 -7.46 25.11 -3.02
C SER A 92 -6.71 23.86 -3.50
N PHE A 93 -6.83 23.54 -4.76
CA PHE A 93 -6.08 22.48 -5.41
C PHE A 93 -5.43 23.00 -6.69
N ILE A 94 -4.38 22.32 -7.12
CA ILE A 94 -3.78 22.53 -8.43
C ILE A 94 -4.32 21.50 -9.41
N GLU A 95 -4.40 21.87 -10.69
CA GLU A 95 -4.96 20.99 -11.72
C GLU A 95 -3.96 19.95 -12.25
N TRP A 96 -2.67 20.12 -11.96
CA TRP A 96 -1.62 19.20 -12.41
C TRP A 96 -1.53 17.96 -11.54
N ASP A 97 -1.29 16.83 -12.19
CA ASP A 97 -1.14 15.55 -11.53
C ASP A 97 0.29 15.31 -11.03
N LYS A 98 0.52 14.12 -10.47
CA LYS A 98 1.84 13.76 -9.93
C LYS A 98 2.94 13.75 -10.99
N ASP A 99 2.63 13.33 -12.21
CA ASP A 99 3.61 13.17 -13.28
C ASP A 99 4.00 14.55 -13.84
N ASP A 100 3.05 15.49 -13.89
CA ASP A 100 3.31 16.90 -14.21
C ASP A 100 4.21 17.55 -13.16
N LEU A 101 3.94 17.33 -11.88
CA LEU A 101 4.76 17.85 -10.77
C LEU A 101 6.19 17.34 -10.84
N ASP A 102 6.38 16.04 -11.13
CA ASP A 102 7.70 15.43 -11.29
C ASP A 102 8.44 15.99 -12.52
N THR A 103 7.73 16.24 -13.62
CA THR A 103 8.29 16.82 -14.85
C THR A 103 8.79 18.24 -14.61
N LEU A 104 8.03 19.04 -13.89
CA LEU A 104 8.36 20.43 -13.55
C LEU A 104 9.27 20.57 -12.33
N ARG A 105 9.61 19.46 -11.68
CA ARG A 105 10.43 19.40 -10.46
C ARG A 105 9.86 20.21 -9.31
N ILE A 106 8.55 20.30 -9.21
CA ILE A 106 7.86 20.94 -8.09
C ILE A 106 7.93 20.03 -6.87
N MET A 107 8.30 20.59 -5.72
CA MET A 107 8.36 19.84 -4.48
C MET A 107 6.95 19.48 -4.00
N LYS A 108 6.70 18.21 -3.82
CA LYS A 108 5.49 17.69 -3.18
C LYS A 108 5.82 17.20 -1.78
N VAL A 109 5.07 17.66 -0.79
CA VAL A 109 5.17 17.25 0.62
C VAL A 109 3.92 16.51 1.00
N ASP A 110 4.06 15.27 1.44
CA ASP A 110 2.95 14.46 1.96
C ASP A 110 2.89 14.57 3.48
N VAL A 111 1.74 15.05 3.99
CA VAL A 111 1.49 15.21 5.42
C VAL A 111 0.39 14.22 5.82
N LEU A 112 0.81 13.03 6.22
CA LEU A 112 -0.08 11.92 6.56
C LEU A 112 -0.01 11.59 8.06
N ALA A 113 -0.98 10.81 8.55
CA ALA A 113 -1.07 10.31 9.92
C ALA A 113 -1.25 11.35 11.03
N LEU A 114 -1.44 12.63 10.74
CA LEU A 114 -1.61 13.69 11.76
C LEU A 114 -2.81 13.44 12.67
N GLY A 115 -3.93 12.93 12.12
CA GLY A 115 -5.10 12.58 12.91
C GLY A 115 -4.79 11.52 13.96
N MET A 116 -4.05 10.48 13.57
CA MET A 116 -3.65 9.41 14.50
C MET A 116 -2.63 9.91 15.54
N LEU A 117 -1.68 10.74 15.16
CA LEU A 117 -0.76 11.37 16.13
C LEU A 117 -1.51 12.22 17.16
N THR A 118 -2.52 12.98 16.73
CA THR A 118 -3.42 13.72 17.62
C THR A 118 -4.22 12.78 18.53
N CYS A 119 -4.73 11.68 17.98
CA CYS A 119 -5.46 10.66 18.75
C CYS A 119 -4.56 10.04 19.83
N ILE A 120 -3.36 9.60 19.47
CA ILE A 120 -2.39 9.02 20.41
C ILE A 120 -2.05 10.01 21.53
N ARG A 121 -1.79 11.28 21.20
CA ARG A 121 -1.53 12.32 22.19
C ARG A 121 -2.72 12.48 23.15
N LYS A 122 -3.94 12.60 22.63
CA LYS A 122 -5.16 12.71 23.46
C LYS A 122 -5.37 11.48 24.35
N ALA A 123 -5.09 10.28 23.83
CA ALA A 123 -5.16 9.06 24.62
C ALA A 123 -4.16 9.07 25.79
N PHE A 124 -2.91 9.49 25.55
CA PHE A 124 -1.91 9.65 26.62
C PHE A 124 -2.32 10.70 27.64
N ASP A 125 -2.92 11.82 27.21
CA ASP A 125 -3.45 12.85 28.11
C ASP A 125 -4.58 12.29 29.00
N LEU A 126 -5.51 11.51 28.43
CA LEU A 126 -6.60 10.88 29.15
C LEU A 126 -6.10 9.85 30.17
N ILE A 127 -5.14 9.02 29.80
CA ILE A 127 -4.55 8.02 30.69
C ILE A 127 -3.84 8.73 31.87
N TYR A 128 -3.06 9.77 31.58
CA TYR A 128 -2.35 10.53 32.61
C TYR A 128 -3.32 11.21 33.58
N ALA A 129 -4.39 11.82 33.07
CA ALA A 129 -5.41 12.47 33.89
C ALA A 129 -6.18 11.47 34.75
N HIS A 130 -6.51 10.28 34.21
CA HIS A 130 -7.20 9.22 34.96
C HIS A 130 -6.32 8.67 36.09
N ASP A 131 -5.03 8.54 35.86
CA ASP A 131 -4.05 8.07 36.85
C ASP A 131 -3.71 9.14 37.93
N SER A 132 -4.34 10.31 37.82
CA SER A 132 -4.09 11.45 38.71
C SER A 132 -2.62 11.89 38.78
N GLY A 133 -1.88 11.67 37.68
CA GLY A 133 -0.47 12.02 37.57
C GLY A 133 0.49 11.15 38.38
N ARG A 134 0.06 9.99 38.89
CA ARG A 134 0.90 9.09 39.69
C ARG A 134 2.04 8.48 38.88
N ASN A 135 1.80 8.21 37.61
CA ASN A 135 2.80 7.68 36.70
C ASN A 135 3.27 8.77 35.73
N PRO A 136 4.49 8.65 35.18
CA PRO A 136 4.96 9.53 34.13
C PRO A 136 4.03 9.46 32.92
N LYS A 137 3.77 10.59 32.27
CA LYS A 137 2.99 10.64 31.06
C LYS A 137 3.67 9.84 29.94
N PHE A 138 2.92 8.99 29.26
CA PHE A 138 3.42 8.26 28.12
C PHE A 138 3.82 9.20 26.96
N SER A 139 4.85 8.79 26.25
CA SER A 139 5.30 9.37 24.99
C SER A 139 5.49 8.26 23.97
N LEU A 140 5.69 8.61 22.70
CA LEU A 140 5.96 7.62 21.65
C LEU A 140 7.19 6.75 21.96
N ALA A 141 8.15 7.29 22.74
CA ALA A 141 9.39 6.59 23.09
C ALA A 141 9.27 5.73 24.36
N THR A 142 8.29 6.01 25.23
CA THR A 142 8.17 5.36 26.56
C THR A 142 7.11 4.27 26.63
N VAL A 143 6.31 4.09 25.57
CA VAL A 143 5.36 2.97 25.51
C VAL A 143 6.15 1.65 25.56
N PRO A 144 5.73 0.68 26.40
CA PRO A 144 6.35 -0.64 26.46
C PRO A 144 6.36 -1.33 25.10
N LYS A 145 7.54 -1.81 24.70
CA LYS A 145 7.73 -2.47 23.40
C LYS A 145 7.42 -3.97 23.50
N GLU A 146 7.11 -4.56 22.36
CA GLU A 146 7.01 -6.03 22.17
C GLU A 146 6.06 -6.72 23.16
N GLN A 147 4.90 -6.08 23.47
CA GLN A 147 3.90 -6.69 24.34
C GLN A 147 3.16 -7.82 23.60
N PRO A 148 3.20 -9.09 24.06
CA PRO A 148 2.57 -10.21 23.38
C PRO A 148 1.08 -10.05 23.15
N GLU A 149 0.37 -9.47 24.11
CA GLU A 149 -1.10 -9.29 24.07
C GLU A 149 -1.53 -8.41 22.89
N VAL A 150 -0.70 -7.42 22.54
CA VAL A 150 -0.93 -6.51 21.41
C VAL A 150 -0.88 -7.29 20.09
N TYR A 151 0.11 -8.15 19.93
CA TYR A 151 0.24 -9.00 18.75
C TYR A 151 -0.85 -10.06 18.68
N GLU A 152 -1.25 -10.63 19.81
CA GLU A 152 -2.36 -11.59 19.86
C GLU A 152 -3.69 -10.94 19.46
N MET A 153 -3.96 -9.72 19.90
CA MET A 153 -5.12 -8.94 19.45
C MET A 153 -5.11 -8.75 17.93
N LEU A 154 -3.97 -8.33 17.37
CA LEU A 154 -3.81 -8.15 15.92
C LEU A 154 -3.96 -9.48 15.16
N CYS A 155 -3.44 -10.59 15.69
CA CYS A 155 -3.62 -11.92 15.09
C CYS A 155 -5.09 -12.34 14.97
N ARG A 156 -5.97 -11.82 15.83
CA ARG A 156 -7.44 -12.02 15.74
C ARG A 156 -8.13 -11.05 14.79
N ALA A 157 -7.36 -10.19 14.11
CA ALA A 157 -7.88 -9.08 13.28
C ALA A 157 -8.73 -8.06 14.06
N ASP A 158 -8.54 -7.95 15.36
CA ASP A 158 -9.19 -6.93 16.17
C ASP A 158 -8.46 -5.59 16.00
N ALA A 159 -8.65 -4.97 14.84
CA ALA A 159 -7.88 -3.82 14.36
C ALA A 159 -8.74 -2.58 14.04
N ILE A 160 -10.03 -2.55 14.40
CA ILE A 160 -10.87 -1.36 14.21
C ILE A 160 -10.29 -0.19 15.00
N GLY A 161 -10.08 0.94 14.31
CA GLY A 161 -9.46 2.14 14.87
C GLY A 161 -7.93 2.10 14.94
N VAL A 162 -7.30 0.94 14.68
CA VAL A 162 -5.83 0.81 14.66
C VAL A 162 -5.30 1.38 13.35
N PHE A 163 -4.33 2.26 13.45
CA PHE A 163 -3.75 2.93 12.30
C PHE A 163 -3.32 1.96 11.21
N GLN A 164 -3.63 2.27 9.95
CA GLN A 164 -3.22 1.57 8.73
C GLN A 164 -3.78 0.14 8.57
N VAL A 165 -4.04 -0.62 9.63
CA VAL A 165 -4.39 -2.05 9.56
C VAL A 165 -5.88 -2.35 9.75
N GLU A 166 -6.74 -1.33 9.75
CA GLU A 166 -8.19 -1.45 9.91
C GLU A 166 -8.97 -1.69 8.60
N SER A 167 -8.30 -1.67 7.43
CA SER A 167 -8.97 -1.98 6.16
C SER A 167 -9.28 -3.47 6.03
N ARG A 168 -10.30 -3.84 5.24
CA ARG A 168 -10.66 -5.25 5.02
C ARG A 168 -9.48 -6.11 4.53
N ALA A 169 -8.65 -5.57 3.65
CA ALA A 169 -7.48 -6.27 3.12
C ALA A 169 -6.44 -6.54 4.22
N GLN A 170 -6.17 -5.54 5.05
CA GLN A 170 -5.24 -5.65 6.18
C GLN A 170 -5.79 -6.60 7.26
N MET A 171 -7.06 -6.45 7.64
CA MET A 171 -7.69 -7.34 8.62
C MET A 171 -7.73 -8.81 8.15
N ASN A 172 -7.86 -9.07 6.85
CA ASN A 172 -7.75 -10.42 6.30
C ASN A 172 -6.31 -10.95 6.30
N MET A 173 -5.32 -10.07 6.23
CA MET A 173 -3.90 -10.44 6.23
C MET A 173 -3.38 -10.75 7.63
N LEU A 174 -3.77 -10.01 8.65
CA LEU A 174 -3.29 -10.16 10.03
C LEU A 174 -3.35 -11.61 10.57
N PRO A 175 -4.46 -12.37 10.46
CA PRO A 175 -4.53 -13.75 10.92
C PRO A 175 -3.64 -14.72 10.12
N ARG A 176 -3.28 -14.35 8.89
CA ARG A 176 -2.41 -15.15 8.01
C ARG A 176 -0.94 -14.87 8.30
N LEU A 177 -0.59 -13.60 8.45
CA LEU A 177 0.76 -13.14 8.79
C LEU A 177 1.13 -13.57 10.22
N ARG A 178 0.21 -13.41 11.16
CA ARG A 178 0.39 -13.64 12.61
C ARG A 178 1.62 -12.90 13.14
N PRO A 179 1.53 -11.58 13.26
CA PRO A 179 2.63 -10.78 13.79
C PRO A 179 2.98 -11.19 15.22
N ARG A 180 4.27 -11.17 15.56
CA ARG A 180 4.80 -11.50 16.89
C ARG A 180 5.86 -10.52 17.37
N GLU A 181 6.39 -9.72 16.45
CA GLU A 181 7.44 -8.74 16.70
C GLU A 181 7.21 -7.51 15.82
N PHE A 182 7.87 -6.42 16.15
CA PHE A 182 7.71 -5.14 15.45
C PHE A 182 7.97 -5.24 13.94
N TYR A 183 8.99 -6.01 13.54
CA TYR A 183 9.32 -6.16 12.12
C TYR A 183 8.21 -6.83 11.31
N ASP A 184 7.39 -7.66 11.93
CA ASP A 184 6.21 -8.24 11.30
C ASP A 184 5.18 -7.18 10.90
N LEU A 185 5.04 -6.12 11.71
CA LEU A 185 4.18 -4.98 11.38
C LEU A 185 4.76 -4.15 10.24
N VAL A 186 6.09 -4.02 10.17
CA VAL A 186 6.77 -3.38 9.03
C VAL A 186 6.45 -4.12 7.73
N VAL A 187 6.49 -5.45 7.78
CA VAL A 187 6.12 -6.30 6.63
C VAL A 187 4.63 -6.19 6.32
N GLU A 188 3.74 -6.21 7.32
CA GLU A 188 2.28 -6.07 7.14
C GLU A 188 1.94 -4.80 6.38
N VAL A 189 2.50 -3.66 6.81
CA VAL A 189 2.30 -2.36 6.18
C VAL A 189 2.80 -2.36 4.73
N ALA A 190 3.91 -3.05 4.45
CA ALA A 190 4.52 -3.05 3.12
C ALA A 190 3.89 -4.04 2.14
N ILE A 191 3.40 -5.19 2.61
CA ILE A 191 2.95 -6.29 1.75
C ILE A 191 1.51 -6.10 1.26
N VAL A 192 0.66 -5.47 2.06
CA VAL A 192 -0.72 -5.12 1.69
C VAL A 192 -0.78 -3.68 1.22
N ARG A 193 -0.93 -3.49 -0.08
CA ARG A 193 -0.92 -2.18 -0.74
C ARG A 193 -2.28 -1.83 -1.31
N PRO A 194 -2.64 -0.53 -1.44
CA PRO A 194 -3.81 -0.12 -2.21
C PRO A 194 -3.62 -0.51 -3.69
N GLY A 195 -4.64 -1.13 -4.27
CA GLY A 195 -4.59 -1.66 -5.63
C GLY A 195 -4.47 -3.18 -5.67
N PRO A 196 -4.47 -3.80 -6.86
CA PRO A 196 -4.30 -5.24 -6.98
C PRO A 196 -2.96 -5.65 -6.36
N ILE A 197 -2.97 -6.73 -5.58
CA ILE A 197 -1.76 -7.33 -5.02
C ILE A 197 -0.88 -7.76 -6.19
N GLN A 198 0.05 -6.89 -6.56
CA GLN A 198 0.89 -7.10 -7.74
C GLN A 198 2.08 -7.99 -7.40
N GLY A 199 2.45 -8.84 -8.37
CA GLY A 199 3.69 -9.60 -8.35
C GLY A 199 3.67 -10.91 -7.56
N GLY A 200 2.53 -11.40 -7.09
CA GLY A 200 2.46 -12.71 -6.42
C GLY A 200 3.30 -12.84 -5.14
N MET A 201 3.78 -11.74 -4.56
CA MET A 201 4.71 -11.72 -3.41
C MET A 201 4.10 -12.21 -2.09
N VAL A 202 2.79 -12.04 -1.92
CA VAL A 202 2.09 -12.42 -0.68
C VAL A 202 2.15 -13.92 -0.44
N HIS A 203 1.83 -14.73 -1.45
CA HIS A 203 1.83 -16.17 -1.32
C HIS A 203 3.20 -16.79 -0.99
N PRO A 204 4.29 -16.46 -1.68
CA PRO A 204 5.62 -16.96 -1.34
C PRO A 204 6.07 -16.54 0.05
N TYR A 205 5.81 -15.30 0.44
CA TYR A 205 6.17 -14.81 1.78
C TYR A 205 5.42 -15.58 2.87
N LEU A 206 4.08 -15.67 2.78
CA LEU A 206 3.27 -16.38 3.77
C LEU A 206 3.60 -17.86 3.85
N LYS A 207 3.90 -18.50 2.72
CA LYS A 207 4.32 -19.91 2.68
C LYS A 207 5.61 -20.10 3.47
N ARG A 208 6.66 -19.32 3.16
CA ARG A 208 7.96 -19.39 3.85
C ARG A 208 7.84 -19.00 5.32
N ARG A 209 7.01 -18.01 5.64
CA ARG A 209 6.74 -17.63 7.02
C ARG A 209 6.07 -18.77 7.80
N LYS A 210 5.09 -19.45 7.21
CA LYS A 210 4.47 -20.64 7.82
C LYS A 210 5.49 -21.74 8.06
N GLU A 211 6.30 -22.06 7.06
CA GLU A 211 7.38 -23.04 7.16
C GLU A 211 8.40 -22.70 8.24
N LYS A 212 8.80 -21.42 8.33
CA LYS A 212 9.74 -20.94 9.37
C LYS A 212 9.14 -21.04 10.78
N ARG A 213 7.83 -20.81 10.89
CA ARG A 213 7.10 -20.91 12.17
C ARG A 213 6.94 -22.37 12.62
N GLU A 214 6.68 -23.28 11.69
CA GLU A 214 6.58 -24.73 11.95
C GLU A 214 7.96 -25.34 12.29
N ASN A 215 9.00 -24.84 11.66
CA ASN A 215 10.38 -25.22 11.92
C ASN A 215 11.29 -23.98 12.01
N PRO A 216 11.50 -23.42 13.22
CA PRO A 216 12.35 -22.24 13.42
C PRO A 216 13.80 -22.39 12.94
N ALA A 217 14.33 -23.62 12.92
CA ALA A 217 15.67 -23.93 12.43
C ALA A 217 15.73 -24.05 10.89
N LYS A 218 14.57 -23.99 10.20
CA LYS A 218 14.54 -24.12 8.73
C LYS A 218 15.37 -23.01 8.08
N LEU A 219 16.34 -23.41 7.30
CA LEU A 219 17.09 -22.56 6.39
C LEU A 219 16.41 -22.60 5.02
N PHE A 220 16.27 -21.43 4.42
CA PHE A 220 15.80 -21.32 3.03
C PHE A 220 17.00 -21.34 2.11
N ASP A 221 16.86 -22.06 1.01
CA ASP A 221 17.83 -22.01 -0.07
C ASP A 221 17.57 -20.77 -0.94
N TYR A 222 18.63 -20.01 -1.18
CA TYR A 222 18.62 -18.84 -2.04
C TYR A 222 19.33 -19.18 -3.33
N PRO A 223 18.83 -18.71 -4.51
CA PRO A 223 19.52 -18.90 -5.76
C PRO A 223 20.95 -18.38 -5.66
N LYS A 224 21.90 -19.14 -6.21
CA LYS A 224 23.32 -18.87 -6.12
C LYS A 224 23.90 -18.53 -7.49
N PRO A 225 24.86 -17.62 -7.57
CA PRO A 225 25.58 -17.38 -8.78
C PRO A 225 26.50 -18.58 -9.10
N GLY A 226 26.95 -18.68 -10.34
CA GLY A 226 28.02 -19.60 -10.72
C GLY A 226 29.34 -19.27 -9.99
N LYS A 227 30.19 -20.29 -9.80
CA LYS A 227 31.55 -20.04 -9.27
C LYS A 227 32.37 -19.21 -10.30
N PRO A 228 33.23 -18.30 -9.86
CA PRO A 228 33.76 -18.12 -8.48
C PRO A 228 33.06 -17.08 -7.61
N HIS A 229 31.82 -16.68 -7.91
CA HIS A 229 31.12 -15.60 -7.23
C HIS A 229 30.70 -15.98 -5.79
N LYS A 230 30.45 -14.93 -4.94
CA LYS A 230 30.01 -15.13 -3.54
C LYS A 230 28.63 -15.81 -3.53
N GLN A 231 28.57 -17.01 -2.94
CA GLN A 231 27.38 -17.88 -3.01
C GLN A 231 26.19 -17.39 -2.16
N ASP A 232 26.43 -16.60 -1.11
CA ASP A 232 25.41 -16.16 -0.16
C ASP A 232 24.98 -14.69 -0.38
N GLU A 233 25.35 -14.09 -1.52
CA GLU A 233 25.08 -12.67 -1.76
C GLU A 233 23.60 -12.31 -1.78
N LEU A 234 22.73 -13.20 -2.25
CA LEU A 234 21.26 -12.98 -2.24
C LEU A 234 20.66 -13.18 -0.86
N LYS A 235 21.23 -14.10 -0.06
CA LYS A 235 20.82 -14.28 1.32
C LYS A 235 21.01 -12.99 2.12
N ASP A 236 22.17 -12.34 1.99
CA ASP A 236 22.47 -11.09 2.69
C ASP A 236 21.46 -9.96 2.38
N VAL A 237 20.81 -10.01 1.20
CA VAL A 237 19.81 -9.01 0.77
C VAL A 237 18.39 -9.38 1.21
N LEU A 238 18.03 -10.66 1.15
CA LEU A 238 16.64 -11.12 1.17
C LEU A 238 16.26 -11.89 2.45
N ASP A 239 17.21 -12.23 3.33
CA ASP A 239 16.91 -13.09 4.49
C ASP A 239 15.88 -12.48 5.45
N LYS A 240 15.94 -11.16 5.66
CA LYS A 240 14.97 -10.43 6.49
C LYS A 240 13.51 -10.60 6.04
N THR A 241 13.31 -10.78 4.75
CA THR A 241 11.99 -10.91 4.12
C THR A 241 11.76 -12.30 3.56
N LEU A 242 12.44 -13.29 4.12
CA LEU A 242 12.30 -14.70 3.78
C LEU A 242 12.46 -14.98 2.26
N GLY A 243 13.34 -14.23 1.60
CA GLY A 243 13.65 -14.40 0.18
C GLY A 243 12.71 -13.69 -0.78
N VAL A 244 11.83 -12.85 -0.30
CA VAL A 244 10.91 -12.06 -1.13
C VAL A 244 11.34 -10.59 -1.07
N PRO A 245 11.65 -9.93 -2.19
CA PRO A 245 11.94 -8.51 -2.20
C PRO A 245 10.64 -7.72 -1.90
N LEU A 246 10.53 -7.12 -0.73
CA LEU A 246 9.35 -6.35 -0.31
C LEU A 246 9.57 -4.84 -0.38
N PHE A 247 10.82 -4.39 -0.34
CA PHE A 247 11.19 -2.98 -0.21
C PHE A 247 12.02 -2.49 -1.41
N GLN A 248 11.89 -1.20 -1.71
CA GLN A 248 12.68 -0.56 -2.79
C GLN A 248 14.17 -0.73 -2.58
N GLU A 249 14.63 -0.62 -1.34
CA GLU A 249 16.03 -0.78 -0.98
C GLU A 249 16.54 -2.18 -1.29
N GLN A 250 15.70 -3.20 -1.15
CA GLN A 250 16.07 -4.57 -1.52
C GLN A 250 16.17 -4.73 -3.04
N ALA A 251 15.25 -4.12 -3.81
CA ALA A 251 15.33 -4.12 -5.26
C ALA A 251 16.62 -3.46 -5.77
N MET A 252 17.00 -2.31 -5.19
CA MET A 252 18.27 -1.65 -5.52
C MET A 252 19.48 -2.49 -5.10
N LYS A 253 19.48 -3.08 -3.90
CA LYS A 253 20.55 -3.96 -3.44
C LYS A 253 20.69 -5.20 -4.30
N LEU A 254 19.58 -5.80 -4.76
CA LEU A 254 19.59 -6.90 -5.72
C LEU A 254 20.29 -6.49 -7.03
N ALA A 255 19.93 -5.33 -7.58
CA ALA A 255 20.55 -4.83 -8.80
C ALA A 255 22.06 -4.59 -8.61
N ILE A 256 22.49 -4.02 -7.48
CA ILE A 256 23.91 -3.77 -7.18
C ILE A 256 24.66 -5.08 -6.94
N VAL A 257 24.13 -5.96 -6.10
CA VAL A 257 24.85 -7.15 -5.62
C VAL A 257 24.83 -8.27 -6.66
N ALA A 258 23.66 -8.55 -7.26
CA ALA A 258 23.49 -9.66 -8.18
C ALA A 258 23.74 -9.27 -9.65
N ALA A 259 23.23 -8.11 -10.11
CA ALA A 259 23.42 -7.65 -11.48
C ALA A 259 24.62 -6.69 -11.65
N LYS A 260 25.35 -6.39 -10.56
CA LYS A 260 26.53 -5.49 -10.58
C LYS A 260 26.23 -4.12 -11.18
N PHE A 261 25.06 -3.58 -10.87
CA PHE A 261 24.76 -2.19 -11.21
C PHE A 261 25.62 -1.26 -10.36
N THR A 262 26.05 -0.17 -10.97
CA THR A 262 26.61 0.95 -10.20
C THR A 262 25.52 1.61 -9.34
N PRO A 263 25.87 2.36 -8.29
CA PRO A 263 24.88 3.12 -7.51
C PRO A 263 24.00 4.03 -8.36
N ASP A 264 24.57 4.66 -9.42
CA ASP A 264 23.82 5.52 -10.33
C ASP A 264 22.85 4.71 -11.21
N GLU A 265 23.25 3.55 -11.70
CA GLU A 265 22.38 2.65 -12.44
C GLU A 265 21.22 2.14 -11.56
N ALA A 266 21.49 1.78 -10.31
CA ALA A 266 20.48 1.34 -9.37
C ALA A 266 19.50 2.48 -9.01
N ASN A 267 19.99 3.71 -8.88
CA ASN A 267 19.15 4.88 -8.69
C ASN A 267 18.33 5.21 -9.96
N GLY A 268 18.92 5.02 -11.15
CA GLY A 268 18.22 5.09 -12.44
C GLY A 268 17.06 4.09 -12.50
N LEU A 269 17.30 2.82 -12.10
CA LEU A 269 16.27 1.78 -12.01
C LEU A 269 15.16 2.20 -11.04
N ARG A 270 15.51 2.74 -9.85
CA ARG A 270 14.53 3.24 -8.87
C ARG A 270 13.64 4.34 -9.45
N ARG A 271 14.22 5.29 -10.18
CA ARG A 271 13.47 6.36 -10.87
C ARG A 271 12.57 5.79 -11.95
N ALA A 272 13.09 4.88 -12.78
CA ALA A 272 12.32 4.22 -13.83
C ALA A 272 11.13 3.41 -13.25
N MET A 273 11.27 2.81 -12.06
CA MET A 273 10.16 2.19 -11.35
C MET A 273 9.09 3.19 -10.91
N ALA A 274 9.47 4.38 -10.45
CA ALA A 274 8.53 5.41 -9.99
C ALA A 274 7.74 6.07 -11.14
N THR A 275 8.33 6.11 -12.36
CA THR A 275 7.76 6.75 -13.56
C THR A 275 7.23 5.72 -14.58
N PHE A 276 6.71 4.60 -14.12
CA PHE A 276 6.35 3.42 -14.93
C PHE A 276 5.42 3.71 -16.12
N ARG A 277 4.72 4.83 -16.15
CA ARG A 277 3.84 5.23 -17.27
C ARG A 277 4.59 5.76 -18.49
N HIS A 278 5.85 6.14 -18.37
CA HIS A 278 6.68 6.55 -19.50
C HIS A 278 7.40 5.32 -20.09
N VAL A 279 6.77 4.76 -21.10
CA VAL A 279 7.22 3.59 -21.87
C VAL A 279 8.63 3.83 -22.44
N GLY A 280 9.59 3.00 -22.05
CA GLY A 280 10.91 2.94 -22.71
C GLY A 280 12.11 2.67 -21.79
N THR A 281 12.24 3.34 -20.66
CA THR A 281 13.46 3.25 -19.83
C THR A 281 13.57 1.96 -19.02
N ILE A 282 12.46 1.39 -18.58
CA ILE A 282 12.49 0.17 -17.75
C ILE A 282 12.95 -1.07 -18.52
N HIS A 283 12.63 -1.15 -19.83
CA HIS A 283 13.08 -2.26 -20.67
C HIS A 283 14.62 -2.32 -20.79
N THR A 284 15.27 -1.16 -20.90
CA THR A 284 16.73 -1.09 -20.94
C THR A 284 17.35 -1.62 -19.65
N PHE A 285 16.77 -1.30 -18.51
CA PHE A 285 17.20 -1.83 -17.22
C PHE A 285 16.90 -3.33 -17.10
N GLN A 286 15.78 -3.81 -17.65
CA GLN A 286 15.40 -5.22 -17.69
C GLN A 286 16.44 -6.06 -18.43
N GLU A 287 16.75 -5.69 -19.64
CA GLU A 287 17.74 -6.40 -20.46
C GLU A 287 19.11 -6.44 -19.77
N LYS A 288 19.52 -5.30 -19.22
CA LYS A 288 20.79 -5.18 -18.52
C LYS A 288 20.84 -6.02 -17.24
N PHE A 289 19.74 -6.06 -16.47
CA PHE A 289 19.61 -6.86 -15.26
C PHE A 289 19.68 -8.35 -15.59
N ILE A 290 18.85 -8.80 -16.55
CA ILE A 290 18.78 -10.20 -16.96
C ILE A 290 20.13 -10.66 -17.52
N SER A 291 20.71 -9.92 -18.47
CA SER A 291 21.97 -10.31 -19.11
C SER A 291 23.12 -10.42 -18.11
N ARG A 292 23.24 -9.47 -17.20
CA ARG A 292 24.32 -9.46 -16.19
C ARG A 292 24.17 -10.57 -15.15
N MET A 293 22.96 -10.86 -14.69
CA MET A 293 22.73 -11.95 -13.74
C MET A 293 22.93 -13.31 -14.40
N CYS A 294 22.42 -13.53 -15.61
CA CYS A 294 22.65 -14.77 -16.36
C CYS A 294 24.13 -14.99 -16.65
N ALA A 295 24.87 -13.94 -17.02
CA ALA A 295 26.33 -14.02 -17.22
C ALA A 295 27.09 -14.41 -15.95
N ARG A 296 26.51 -14.19 -14.76
CA ARG A 296 27.05 -14.61 -13.48
C ARG A 296 26.59 -16.01 -13.06
N GLY A 297 25.82 -16.70 -13.92
CA GLY A 297 25.38 -18.08 -13.70
C GLY A 297 24.14 -18.24 -12.86
N TYR A 298 23.33 -17.18 -12.70
CA TYR A 298 21.99 -17.32 -12.17
C TYR A 298 21.05 -17.96 -13.17
N ASP A 299 20.11 -18.75 -12.68
CA ASP A 299 19.04 -19.34 -13.49
C ASP A 299 18.15 -18.25 -14.13
N ARG A 300 17.85 -18.41 -15.42
CA ARG A 300 17.13 -17.40 -16.19
C ARG A 300 15.70 -17.18 -15.71
N ASP A 301 14.98 -18.26 -15.40
CA ASP A 301 13.58 -18.18 -14.95
C ASP A 301 13.49 -17.45 -13.60
N PHE A 302 14.47 -17.72 -12.72
CA PHE A 302 14.61 -16.98 -11.48
C PHE A 302 14.86 -15.48 -11.73
N VAL A 303 15.78 -15.13 -12.63
CA VAL A 303 16.14 -13.73 -12.91
C VAL A 303 14.96 -12.97 -13.49
N GLU A 304 14.24 -13.57 -14.43
CA GLU A 304 13.05 -12.97 -15.05
C GLU A 304 11.93 -12.78 -14.01
N SER A 305 11.66 -13.79 -13.19
CA SER A 305 10.70 -13.69 -12.07
C SER A 305 11.10 -12.59 -11.07
N CYS A 306 12.38 -12.47 -10.77
CA CYS A 306 12.90 -11.45 -9.88
C CYS A 306 12.69 -10.04 -10.45
N PHE A 307 12.93 -9.86 -11.75
CA PHE A 307 12.72 -8.56 -12.40
C PHE A 307 11.22 -8.20 -12.49
N GLU A 308 10.34 -9.16 -12.76
CA GLU A 308 8.90 -8.94 -12.74
C GLU A 308 8.41 -8.50 -11.33
N GLN A 309 8.98 -9.07 -10.27
CA GLN A 309 8.72 -8.58 -8.90
C GLN A 309 9.21 -7.13 -8.71
N ILE A 310 10.40 -6.80 -9.24
CA ILE A 310 10.93 -5.43 -9.22
C ILE A 310 10.01 -4.48 -10.01
N LYS A 311 9.49 -4.87 -11.16
CA LYS A 311 8.49 -4.09 -11.92
C LYS A 311 7.22 -3.82 -11.11
N GLY A 312 6.77 -4.78 -10.30
CA GLY A 312 5.64 -4.62 -9.41
C GLY A 312 5.80 -3.47 -8.38
N PHE A 313 7.04 -3.02 -8.10
CA PHE A 313 7.29 -1.81 -7.31
C PHE A 313 7.00 -0.51 -8.07
N GLY A 314 6.90 -0.55 -9.40
CA GLY A 314 6.72 0.63 -10.24
C GLY A 314 5.41 1.35 -10.00
N SER A 315 4.35 0.65 -9.61
CA SER A 315 3.08 1.28 -9.26
C SER A 315 3.08 1.83 -7.82
N TYR A 316 3.86 1.23 -6.91
CA TYR A 316 3.96 1.65 -5.50
C TYR A 316 5.20 1.03 -4.84
N GLY A 317 6.37 1.64 -5.04
CA GLY A 317 7.57 1.27 -4.29
C GLY A 317 7.44 1.71 -2.83
N PHE A 318 7.60 0.78 -1.88
CA PHE A 318 7.52 1.09 -0.46
C PHE A 318 8.94 1.12 0.13
N PRO A 319 9.42 2.28 0.62
CA PRO A 319 10.65 2.35 1.38
C PRO A 319 10.52 1.62 2.72
N GLU A 320 11.55 0.88 3.13
CA GLU A 320 11.56 0.16 4.41
C GLU A 320 11.43 1.12 5.59
N SER A 321 12.08 2.28 5.52
CA SER A 321 11.99 3.34 6.53
C SER A 321 10.58 3.91 6.68
N HIS A 322 9.86 4.08 5.57
CA HIS A 322 8.47 4.51 5.59
C HIS A 322 7.57 3.46 6.23
N ALA A 323 7.73 2.18 5.85
CA ALA A 323 7.00 1.08 6.47
C ALA A 323 7.26 0.99 7.99
N ALA A 324 8.50 1.17 8.41
CA ALA A 324 8.88 1.17 9.83
C ALA A 324 8.24 2.34 10.60
N SER A 325 8.21 3.54 10.00
CA SER A 325 7.56 4.71 10.61
C SER A 325 6.06 4.50 10.80
N PHE A 326 5.39 3.91 9.82
CA PHE A 326 3.96 3.59 9.93
C PHE A 326 3.70 2.40 10.88
N ALA A 327 4.56 1.38 10.88
CA ALA A 327 4.48 0.27 11.82
C ALA A 327 4.57 0.72 13.29
N LEU A 328 5.33 1.79 13.57
CA LEU A 328 5.36 2.40 14.90
C LEU A 328 3.97 2.91 15.32
N LEU A 329 3.28 3.59 14.42
CA LEU A 329 1.91 4.08 14.71
C LEU A 329 0.90 2.93 14.78
N VAL A 330 1.08 1.86 13.99
CA VAL A 330 0.29 0.62 14.13
C VAL A 330 0.45 0.06 15.52
N TYR A 331 1.69 -0.14 15.97
CA TYR A 331 1.96 -0.70 17.29
C TYR A 331 1.40 0.17 18.42
N LEU A 332 1.66 1.48 18.38
CA LEU A 332 1.18 2.41 19.41
C LEU A 332 -0.35 2.48 19.50
N SER A 333 -1.03 2.55 18.38
CA SER A 333 -2.50 2.55 18.36
C SER A 333 -3.09 1.20 18.77
N ALA A 334 -2.43 0.08 18.39
CA ALA A 334 -2.82 -1.25 18.84
C ALA A 334 -2.59 -1.43 20.35
N TRP A 335 -1.46 -0.94 20.86
CA TRP A 335 -1.17 -0.95 22.30
C TRP A 335 -2.21 -0.18 23.10
N LEU A 336 -2.57 1.03 22.65
CA LEU A 336 -3.64 1.82 23.25
C LEU A 336 -4.98 1.09 23.23
N LYS A 337 -5.34 0.50 22.09
CA LYS A 337 -6.57 -0.28 21.96
C LYS A 337 -6.59 -1.48 22.89
N CYS A 338 -5.49 -2.21 22.97
CA CYS A 338 -5.38 -3.44 23.76
C CYS A 338 -5.43 -3.19 25.27
N LEU A 339 -4.66 -2.22 25.75
CA LEU A 339 -4.44 -2.01 27.18
C LEU A 339 -5.23 -0.83 27.77
N HIS A 340 -5.66 0.11 26.93
CA HIS A 340 -6.41 1.31 27.35
C HIS A 340 -7.60 1.58 26.42
N PRO A 341 -8.52 0.60 26.20
CA PRO A 341 -9.56 0.69 25.16
C PRO A 341 -10.50 1.89 25.34
N ALA A 342 -10.87 2.23 26.57
CA ALA A 342 -11.75 3.36 26.85
C ALA A 342 -11.08 4.71 26.50
N ALA A 343 -9.83 4.91 26.90
CA ALA A 343 -9.07 6.11 26.58
C ALA A 343 -8.82 6.23 25.06
N PHE A 344 -8.53 5.12 24.40
CA PHE A 344 -8.33 5.08 22.96
C PHE A 344 -9.61 5.40 22.18
N ALA A 345 -10.75 4.80 22.55
CA ALA A 345 -12.03 5.09 21.92
C ALA A 345 -12.45 6.55 22.12
N ALA A 346 -12.28 7.10 23.32
CA ALA A 346 -12.55 8.51 23.59
C ALA A 346 -11.65 9.44 22.75
N ALA A 347 -10.36 9.10 22.63
CA ALA A 347 -9.42 9.86 21.82
C ALA A 347 -9.76 9.80 20.31
N LEU A 348 -10.17 8.62 19.80
CA LEU A 348 -10.65 8.46 18.41
C LEU A 348 -11.90 9.32 18.15
N LEU A 349 -12.89 9.29 19.04
CA LEU A 349 -14.11 10.08 18.93
C LEU A 349 -13.81 11.58 18.95
N ASN A 350 -12.88 12.02 19.80
CA ASN A 350 -12.45 13.41 19.90
C ASN A 350 -11.52 13.87 18.77
N SER A 351 -11.12 12.96 17.89
CA SER A 351 -10.21 13.25 16.76
C SER A 351 -10.89 13.11 15.40
N GLN A 352 -12.23 12.99 15.39
CA GLN A 352 -13.00 12.94 14.14
C GLN A 352 -12.91 14.26 13.37
N PRO A 353 -12.98 14.23 12.02
CA PRO A 353 -13.22 13.05 11.18
C PRO A 353 -11.92 12.29 10.89
N MET A 354 -11.89 10.98 11.22
CA MET A 354 -10.79 10.08 10.86
C MET A 354 -11.23 8.61 10.86
N GLY A 355 -10.51 7.77 10.12
CA GLY A 355 -10.80 6.34 10.03
C GLY A 355 -11.96 6.00 9.10
N PHE A 356 -12.30 4.70 9.03
CA PHE A 356 -13.34 4.17 8.14
C PHE A 356 -14.65 3.88 8.86
N TYR A 357 -14.67 3.95 10.19
CA TYR A 357 -15.77 3.48 11.03
C TYR A 357 -16.55 4.61 11.67
N ALA A 358 -17.86 4.46 11.69
CA ALA A 358 -18.75 5.40 12.36
C ALA A 358 -18.52 5.40 13.89
N PRO A 359 -18.81 6.52 14.59
CA PRO A 359 -18.67 6.60 16.05
C PRO A 359 -19.33 5.45 16.82
N ALA A 360 -20.50 4.98 16.36
CA ALA A 360 -21.20 3.85 16.98
C ALA A 360 -20.39 2.55 16.92
N GLU A 361 -19.66 2.31 15.82
CA GLU A 361 -18.79 1.13 15.68
C GLU A 361 -17.59 1.20 16.63
N ILE A 362 -16.99 2.38 16.77
CA ILE A 362 -15.87 2.61 17.69
C ILE A 362 -16.31 2.32 19.14
N VAL A 363 -17.48 2.83 19.55
CA VAL A 363 -18.03 2.57 20.88
C VAL A 363 -18.35 1.09 21.08
N ARG A 364 -18.93 0.42 20.07
CA ARG A 364 -19.23 -1.01 20.14
C ARG A 364 -17.96 -1.86 20.27
N CYS A 365 -16.91 -1.47 19.58
CA CYS A 365 -15.62 -2.17 19.61
C CYS A 365 -14.88 -2.00 20.95
N ALA A 366 -15.14 -0.91 21.69
CA ALA A 366 -14.51 -0.63 22.98
C ALA A 366 -15.21 -1.26 24.19
N ARG A 367 -16.41 -1.83 23.99
CA ARG A 367 -17.19 -2.58 25.01
C ARG A 367 -16.77 -4.05 25.03
#